data_bef242c86085933ec894de192a77f44b
#
_entry.id   bef242c86085933ec894de192a77f44b
#
_cell.length_a   1.000
_cell.length_b   1.000
_cell.length_c   1.000
_cell.angle_alpha   90.00
_cell.angle_beta   90.00
_cell.angle_gamma   90.00
#
_symmetry.space_group_name_H-M   'P 1'
#
loop_
_entity.id
_entity.type
_entity.pdbx_description
1 polymer ?
#
loop_
_entity_poly.entity_id
_entity_poly.type
_entity_poly.pdbx_seq_one_letter_code
_entity_poly.pdbx_strand_id
1 'polypeptide(L)'
;MKKIRLDQLVFDKGLAESRERAKAYIMAGSVYVNGQKETKPGTSIAEDAAVEMRGETLPYVSRGGWKLEKALRVFPIDVKDAACIDCGASTGGFTDVLLQSGAAKVYAVDVGYGQLAWSLRTDPRVVCMERTNIRYVTHEQIPEEMDVAVADLSFISLRLILGAVGALLKPEGEMVCLVKPQFEAGKDKVGKKGVVRDPAVHAEVLREFLRYAPECGFGVRGLDFSPIRGPEGNIEYLAWLKKGAESIPEPDIDALVAASHAAHGKDSEK
;
A
#
# COMPACT_ATOMS: atom_id res chain seq x y z
N MET A 1 8.78 -37.92 -8.00
CA MET A 1 8.93 -37.03 -6.82
C MET A 1 7.58 -36.41 -6.51
N LYS A 2 7.17 -36.42 -5.28
CA LYS A 2 5.94 -35.79 -4.83
C LYS A 2 6.11 -34.26 -4.90
N LYS A 3 5.13 -33.55 -5.45
CA LYS A 3 5.14 -32.11 -5.57
C LYS A 3 4.18 -31.50 -4.54
N ILE A 4 4.58 -30.37 -3.98
CA ILE A 4 3.85 -29.62 -2.97
C ILE A 4 3.84 -28.14 -3.34
N ARG A 5 2.86 -27.40 -2.90
CA ARG A 5 2.82 -25.93 -3.06
C ARG A 5 3.91 -25.30 -2.22
N LEU A 6 4.55 -24.27 -2.76
CA LEU A 6 5.64 -23.58 -2.07
C LEU A 6 5.20 -22.97 -0.72
N ASP A 7 4.01 -22.34 -0.67
CA ASP A 7 3.47 -21.78 0.57
C ASP A 7 3.29 -22.85 1.67
N GLN A 8 2.88 -24.04 1.28
CA GLN A 8 2.77 -25.16 2.20
C GLN A 8 4.15 -25.68 2.64
N LEU A 9 5.09 -25.84 1.70
CA LEU A 9 6.44 -26.34 2.03
C LEU A 9 7.22 -25.39 2.94
N VAL A 10 7.09 -24.07 2.73
CA VAL A 10 7.70 -23.05 3.60
C VAL A 10 7.15 -23.16 5.02
N PHE A 11 5.84 -23.35 5.17
CA PHE A 11 5.20 -23.56 6.48
C PHE A 11 5.62 -24.91 7.11
N ASP A 12 5.57 -26.00 6.37
CA ASP A 12 5.91 -27.34 6.87
C ASP A 12 7.37 -27.44 7.32
N LYS A 13 8.27 -26.66 6.71
CA LYS A 13 9.68 -26.54 7.12
C LYS A 13 9.89 -25.63 8.34
N GLY A 14 8.84 -25.03 8.89
CA GLY A 14 8.93 -24.10 10.02
C GLY A 14 9.59 -22.77 9.70
N LEU A 15 9.68 -22.40 8.39
CA LEU A 15 10.27 -21.14 7.94
C LEU A 15 9.28 -19.98 8.04
N ALA A 16 8.02 -20.25 8.34
CA ALA A 16 6.99 -19.26 8.61
C ALA A 16 6.02 -19.78 9.67
N GLU A 17 5.47 -18.88 10.47
CA GLU A 17 4.55 -19.17 11.58
C GLU A 17 3.16 -19.65 11.11
N SER A 18 2.81 -19.30 9.86
CA SER A 18 1.56 -19.71 9.22
C SER A 18 1.73 -19.74 7.70
N ARG A 19 0.77 -20.39 6.98
CA ARG A 19 0.76 -20.37 5.52
C ARG A 19 0.54 -18.98 4.96
N GLU A 20 -0.20 -18.11 5.64
CA GLU A 20 -0.39 -16.71 5.28
C GLU A 20 0.93 -15.95 5.34
N ARG A 21 1.71 -16.14 6.40
CA ARG A 21 3.06 -15.57 6.52
C ARG A 21 4.01 -16.14 5.46
N ALA A 22 3.92 -17.43 5.18
CA ALA A 22 4.68 -18.05 4.09
C ALA A 22 4.38 -17.39 2.74
N LYS A 23 3.11 -17.15 2.42
CA LYS A 23 2.71 -16.41 1.21
C LYS A 23 3.30 -15.01 1.18
N ALA A 24 3.24 -14.28 2.29
CA ALA A 24 3.79 -12.93 2.40
C ALA A 24 5.30 -12.91 2.13
N TYR A 25 6.06 -13.82 2.73
CA TYR A 25 7.50 -13.95 2.50
C TYR A 25 7.84 -14.31 1.05
N ILE A 26 7.08 -15.22 0.44
CA ILE A 26 7.27 -15.59 -0.97
C ILE A 26 7.00 -14.38 -1.87
N MET A 27 5.87 -13.71 -1.69
CA MET A 27 5.52 -12.53 -2.49
C MET A 27 6.48 -11.36 -2.27
N ALA A 28 7.08 -11.25 -1.09
CA ALA A 28 8.13 -10.28 -0.80
C ALA A 28 9.46 -10.61 -1.50
N GLY A 29 9.61 -11.85 -2.02
CA GLY A 29 10.85 -12.31 -2.63
C GLY A 29 11.93 -12.68 -1.64
N SER A 30 11.55 -12.99 -0.39
CA SER A 30 12.45 -13.47 0.67
C SER A 30 12.70 -14.98 0.61
N VAL A 31 11.96 -15.71 -0.22
CA VAL A 31 12.07 -17.18 -0.34
C VAL A 31 12.86 -17.56 -1.57
N TYR A 32 13.84 -18.44 -1.38
CA TYR A 32 14.68 -19.01 -2.42
C TYR A 32 14.51 -20.53 -2.46
N VAL A 33 14.29 -21.06 -3.66
CA VAL A 33 14.18 -22.51 -3.91
C VAL A 33 15.36 -22.95 -4.76
N ASN A 34 16.18 -23.86 -4.25
CA ASN A 34 17.42 -24.29 -4.90
C ASN A 34 18.31 -23.10 -5.33
N GLY A 35 18.40 -22.06 -4.48
CA GLY A 35 19.19 -20.86 -4.71
C GLY A 35 18.54 -19.82 -5.64
N GLN A 36 17.37 -20.09 -6.22
CA GLN A 36 16.64 -19.14 -7.10
C GLN A 36 15.49 -18.49 -6.33
N LYS A 37 15.35 -17.17 -6.48
CA LYS A 37 14.25 -16.41 -5.88
C LYS A 37 12.90 -16.87 -6.48
N GLU A 38 11.96 -17.16 -5.61
CA GLU A 38 10.59 -17.51 -6.01
C GLU A 38 9.59 -16.52 -5.38
N THR A 39 8.64 -16.02 -6.20
CA THR A 39 7.69 -14.99 -5.76
C THR A 39 6.23 -15.42 -5.86
N LYS A 40 5.98 -16.66 -6.34
CA LYS A 40 4.61 -17.18 -6.51
C LYS A 40 4.32 -18.25 -5.46
N PRO A 41 3.46 -17.98 -4.46
CA PRO A 41 3.17 -18.91 -3.38
C PRO A 41 2.59 -20.26 -3.85
N GLY A 42 1.88 -20.24 -4.97
CA GLY A 42 1.25 -21.43 -5.55
C GLY A 42 2.16 -22.30 -6.40
N THR A 43 3.44 -21.91 -6.59
CA THR A 43 4.40 -22.70 -7.39
C THR A 43 4.49 -24.13 -6.83
N SER A 44 4.37 -25.11 -7.74
CA SER A 44 4.47 -26.53 -7.40
C SER A 44 5.93 -26.98 -7.49
N ILE A 45 6.53 -27.31 -6.35
CA ILE A 45 7.95 -27.69 -6.22
C ILE A 45 8.09 -29.09 -5.63
N ALA A 46 9.28 -29.68 -5.78
CA ALA A 46 9.58 -30.97 -5.17
C ALA A 46 9.60 -30.84 -3.64
N GLU A 47 9.05 -31.83 -2.92
CA GLU A 47 8.94 -31.81 -1.45
C GLU A 47 10.31 -31.76 -0.76
N ASP A 48 11.33 -32.30 -1.42
CA ASP A 48 12.74 -32.33 -0.98
C ASP A 48 13.57 -31.13 -1.44
N ALA A 49 12.96 -30.14 -2.11
CA ALA A 49 13.66 -28.94 -2.56
C ALA A 49 14.31 -28.20 -1.39
N ALA A 50 15.52 -27.68 -1.63
CA ALA A 50 16.17 -26.77 -0.69
C ALA A 50 15.42 -25.43 -0.71
N VAL A 51 14.81 -25.07 0.42
CA VAL A 51 14.11 -23.79 0.61
C VAL A 51 14.84 -23.00 1.68
N GLU A 52 15.19 -21.77 1.33
CA GLU A 52 15.90 -20.85 2.22
C GLU A 52 15.13 -19.53 2.32
N MET A 53 15.17 -18.92 3.50
CA MET A 53 14.73 -17.55 3.72
C MET A 53 15.96 -16.63 3.64
N ARG A 54 15.88 -15.57 2.83
CA ARG A 54 16.93 -14.56 2.75
C ARG A 54 16.32 -13.15 2.90
N GLY A 55 17.01 -12.28 3.64
CA GLY A 55 16.54 -10.93 3.96
C GLY A 55 15.89 -10.83 5.34
N GLU A 56 15.44 -9.64 5.68
CA GLU A 56 14.76 -9.38 6.95
C GLU A 56 13.35 -9.99 6.96
N THR A 57 12.92 -10.42 8.14
CA THR A 57 11.53 -10.84 8.36
C THR A 57 10.60 -9.65 8.19
N LEU A 58 9.51 -9.84 7.47
CA LEU A 58 8.50 -8.80 7.32
C LEU A 58 7.87 -8.47 8.67
N PRO A 59 7.98 -7.23 9.18
CA PRO A 59 7.33 -6.85 10.43
C PRO A 59 5.80 -6.77 10.30
N TYR A 60 5.28 -6.73 9.08
CA TYR A 60 3.87 -6.60 8.73
C TYR A 60 3.37 -7.80 7.93
N VAL A 61 2.04 -7.96 7.85
CA VAL A 61 1.40 -9.07 7.09
C VAL A 61 1.68 -9.02 5.58
N SER A 62 2.14 -7.88 5.07
CA SER A 62 2.62 -7.73 3.69
C SER A 62 3.67 -6.63 3.57
N ARG A 63 4.47 -6.68 2.49
CA ARG A 63 5.48 -5.65 2.19
C ARG A 63 4.88 -4.25 1.97
N GLY A 64 3.55 -4.17 1.69
CA GLY A 64 2.83 -2.89 1.60
C GLY A 64 2.98 -2.05 2.87
N GLY A 65 3.09 -2.68 4.03
CA GLY A 65 3.28 -2.00 5.30
C GLY A 65 4.46 -1.03 5.33
N TRP A 66 5.58 -1.35 4.67
CA TRP A 66 6.73 -0.44 4.60
C TRP A 66 6.42 0.91 3.95
N LYS A 67 5.43 0.98 3.07
CA LYS A 67 5.01 2.24 2.45
C LYS A 67 4.39 3.17 3.48
N LEU A 68 3.44 2.67 4.27
CA LEU A 68 2.80 3.45 5.33
C LEU A 68 3.75 3.72 6.49
N GLU A 69 4.58 2.77 6.88
CA GLU A 69 5.63 2.99 7.89
C GLU A 69 6.53 4.18 7.51
N LYS A 70 6.99 4.24 6.25
CA LYS A 70 7.75 5.41 5.77
C LYS A 70 6.92 6.68 5.86
N ALA A 71 5.66 6.66 5.45
CA ALA A 71 4.79 7.83 5.49
C ALA A 71 4.64 8.36 6.92
N LEU A 72 4.35 7.50 7.91
CA LEU A 72 4.23 7.89 9.31
C LEU A 72 5.55 8.36 9.93
N ARG A 73 6.69 7.94 9.38
CA ARG A 73 8.01 8.43 9.81
C ARG A 73 8.34 9.81 9.26
N VAL A 74 7.96 10.11 8.02
CA VAL A 74 8.35 11.36 7.32
C VAL A 74 7.31 12.46 7.45
N PHE A 75 6.05 12.10 7.68
CA PHE A 75 4.96 13.06 7.88
C PHE A 75 4.56 13.09 9.36
N PRO A 76 4.24 14.27 9.93
CA PRO A 76 3.87 14.43 11.33
C PRO A 76 2.40 14.01 11.57
N ILE A 77 2.06 12.77 11.25
CA ILE A 77 0.71 12.19 11.41
C ILE A 77 0.75 11.28 12.64
N ASP A 78 -0.14 11.52 13.59
CA ASP A 78 -0.32 10.64 14.74
C ASP A 78 -1.58 9.79 14.56
N VAL A 79 -1.41 8.48 14.64
CA VAL A 79 -2.51 7.51 14.54
C VAL A 79 -2.83 6.86 15.88
N LYS A 80 -2.13 7.25 16.96
CA LYS A 80 -2.37 6.71 18.30
C LYS A 80 -3.79 7.07 18.75
N ASP A 81 -4.49 6.06 19.25
CA ASP A 81 -5.88 6.16 19.72
C ASP A 81 -6.89 6.67 18.66
N ALA A 82 -6.47 6.70 17.38
CA ALA A 82 -7.27 7.19 16.25
C ALA A 82 -8.24 6.13 15.71
N ALA A 83 -9.39 6.59 15.22
CA ALA A 83 -10.26 5.82 14.32
C ALA A 83 -9.78 6.00 12.88
N CYS A 84 -9.39 4.91 12.23
CA CYS A 84 -8.77 4.92 10.92
C CYS A 84 -9.60 4.16 9.87
N ILE A 85 -9.43 4.55 8.60
CA ILE A 85 -9.96 3.79 7.46
C ILE A 85 -8.81 3.45 6.50
N ASP A 86 -8.71 2.16 6.13
CA ASP A 86 -7.76 1.63 5.14
C ASP A 86 -8.50 1.35 3.83
N CYS A 87 -8.28 2.20 2.83
CA CYS A 87 -8.92 2.14 1.52
C CYS A 87 -8.07 1.29 0.56
N GLY A 88 -8.53 0.09 0.27
CA GLY A 88 -7.77 -0.90 -0.50
C GLY A 88 -6.90 -1.77 0.42
N ALA A 89 -7.49 -2.30 1.48
CA ALA A 89 -6.76 -3.01 2.52
C ALA A 89 -6.02 -4.26 2.02
N SER A 90 -6.56 -4.95 1.00
CA SER A 90 -5.95 -6.16 0.42
C SER A 90 -5.57 -7.18 1.51
N THR A 91 -4.28 -7.55 1.63
CA THR A 91 -3.78 -8.45 2.70
C THR A 91 -3.77 -7.79 4.08
N GLY A 92 -3.87 -6.45 4.16
CA GLY A 92 -3.90 -5.68 5.40
C GLY A 92 -2.56 -5.08 5.81
N GLY A 93 -1.66 -4.84 4.87
CA GLY A 93 -0.34 -4.25 5.21
C GLY A 93 -0.44 -2.89 5.87
N PHE A 94 -1.34 -2.02 5.41
CA PHE A 94 -1.57 -0.72 6.02
C PHE A 94 -2.35 -0.84 7.33
N THR A 95 -3.39 -1.66 7.36
CA THR A 95 -4.14 -1.97 8.59
C THR A 95 -3.21 -2.44 9.72
N ASP A 96 -2.26 -3.34 9.42
CA ASP A 96 -1.30 -3.86 10.39
C ASP A 96 -0.38 -2.75 10.95
N VAL A 97 0.14 -1.87 10.07
CA VAL A 97 0.93 -0.71 10.50
C VAL A 97 0.12 0.22 11.41
N LEU A 98 -1.12 0.55 11.05
CA LEU A 98 -2.00 1.39 11.87
C LEU A 98 -2.18 0.81 13.28
N LEU A 99 -2.47 -0.50 13.36
CA LEU A 99 -2.68 -1.19 14.65
C LEU A 99 -1.40 -1.24 15.49
N GLN A 100 -0.24 -1.52 14.87
CA GLN A 100 1.05 -1.52 15.55
C GLN A 100 1.48 -0.11 15.99
N SER A 101 1.02 0.92 15.27
CA SER A 101 1.23 2.33 15.62
C SER A 101 0.21 2.86 16.65
N GLY A 102 -0.69 2.01 17.15
CA GLY A 102 -1.59 2.34 18.27
C GLY A 102 -2.97 2.83 17.85
N ALA A 103 -3.42 2.64 16.60
CA ALA A 103 -4.79 2.96 16.21
C ALA A 103 -5.80 2.21 17.08
N ALA A 104 -6.85 2.92 17.55
CA ALA A 104 -7.90 2.35 18.37
C ALA A 104 -8.83 1.46 17.54
N LYS A 105 -9.05 1.82 16.27
CA LYS A 105 -9.95 1.10 15.38
C LYS A 105 -9.57 1.32 13.92
N VAL A 106 -9.69 0.28 13.09
CA VAL A 106 -9.42 0.36 11.64
C VAL A 106 -10.56 -0.28 10.85
N TYR A 107 -11.18 0.50 9.97
CA TYR A 107 -12.08 0.00 8.95
C TYR A 107 -11.27 -0.41 7.72
N ALA A 108 -11.12 -1.72 7.51
CA ALA A 108 -10.37 -2.29 6.38
C ALA A 108 -11.30 -2.53 5.19
N VAL A 109 -11.32 -1.60 4.24
CA VAL A 109 -12.23 -1.59 3.09
C VAL A 109 -11.52 -2.11 1.85
N ASP A 110 -12.10 -3.13 1.20
CA ASP A 110 -11.58 -3.68 -0.05
C ASP A 110 -12.70 -4.22 -0.96
N VAL A 111 -12.53 -4.09 -2.28
CA VAL A 111 -13.46 -4.68 -3.26
C VAL A 111 -13.30 -6.20 -3.38
N GLY A 112 -12.14 -6.73 -3.00
CA GLY A 112 -11.83 -8.16 -2.97
C GLY A 112 -12.53 -8.90 -1.84
N TYR A 113 -12.31 -10.21 -1.79
CA TYR A 113 -12.87 -11.08 -0.76
C TYR A 113 -11.86 -12.13 -0.30
N GLY A 114 -11.79 -12.35 1.00
CA GLY A 114 -10.93 -13.38 1.60
C GLY A 114 -9.43 -13.05 1.52
N GLN A 115 -9.07 -11.77 1.32
CA GLN A 115 -7.68 -11.35 1.16
C GLN A 115 -7.05 -10.91 2.49
N LEU A 116 -7.84 -10.28 3.37
CA LEU A 116 -7.35 -9.75 4.65
C LEU A 116 -6.76 -10.90 5.49
N ALA A 117 -5.56 -10.71 6.00
CA ALA A 117 -4.87 -11.68 6.83
C ALA A 117 -5.72 -12.10 8.04
N TRP A 118 -5.70 -13.39 8.39
CA TRP A 118 -6.55 -13.94 9.45
C TRP A 118 -6.32 -13.25 10.80
N SER A 119 -5.07 -12.96 11.14
CA SER A 119 -4.72 -12.23 12.36
C SER A 119 -5.41 -10.86 12.48
N LEU A 120 -5.54 -10.14 11.34
CA LEU A 120 -6.22 -8.85 11.29
C LEU A 120 -7.73 -9.01 11.28
N ARG A 121 -8.24 -10.02 10.57
CA ARG A 121 -9.67 -10.33 10.51
C ARG A 121 -10.27 -10.66 11.87
N THR A 122 -9.47 -11.23 12.76
CA THR A 122 -9.86 -11.61 14.12
C THR A 122 -9.47 -10.61 15.20
N ASP A 123 -8.77 -9.53 14.85
CA ASP A 123 -8.45 -8.45 15.80
C ASP A 123 -9.72 -7.64 16.11
N PRO A 124 -10.12 -7.48 17.38
CA PRO A 124 -11.34 -6.77 17.75
C PRO A 124 -11.34 -5.28 17.36
N ARG A 125 -10.18 -4.71 17.05
CA ARG A 125 -10.05 -3.33 16.57
C ARG A 125 -10.31 -3.19 15.07
N VAL A 126 -10.42 -4.29 14.31
CA VAL A 126 -10.58 -4.28 12.86
C VAL A 126 -12.02 -4.56 12.46
N VAL A 127 -12.58 -3.65 11.68
CA VAL A 127 -13.85 -3.86 10.98
C VAL A 127 -13.57 -4.24 9.54
N CYS A 128 -13.72 -5.52 9.20
CA CYS A 128 -13.44 -6.04 7.86
C CYS A 128 -14.61 -5.75 6.92
N MET A 129 -14.41 -4.89 5.92
CA MET A 129 -15.39 -4.48 4.92
C MET A 129 -14.96 -4.93 3.52
N GLU A 130 -15.00 -6.22 3.27
CA GLU A 130 -14.73 -6.82 1.96
C GLU A 130 -15.92 -6.67 1.00
N ARG A 131 -15.70 -6.86 -0.31
CA ARG A 131 -16.67 -6.62 -1.40
C ARG A 131 -17.28 -5.22 -1.35
N THR A 132 -16.52 -4.27 -0.83
CA THR A 132 -16.97 -2.90 -0.59
C THR A 132 -16.13 -1.93 -1.41
N ASN A 133 -16.81 -1.14 -2.25
CA ASN A 133 -16.12 -0.10 -3.03
C ASN A 133 -16.16 1.22 -2.26
N ILE A 134 -15.00 1.72 -1.86
CA ILE A 134 -14.84 2.96 -1.07
C ILE A 134 -15.56 4.16 -1.67
N ARG A 135 -15.72 4.23 -3.00
CA ARG A 135 -16.44 5.32 -3.68
C ARG A 135 -17.89 5.49 -3.23
N TYR A 136 -18.49 4.43 -2.70
CA TYR A 136 -19.91 4.37 -2.35
C TYR A 136 -20.14 4.15 -0.86
N VAL A 137 -19.08 4.15 -0.05
CA VAL A 137 -19.19 4.04 1.40
C VAL A 137 -19.70 5.37 1.97
N THR A 138 -20.66 5.27 2.85
CA THR A 138 -21.29 6.40 3.53
C THR A 138 -21.37 6.16 5.04
N HIS A 139 -21.83 7.17 5.79
CA HIS A 139 -22.07 7.05 7.23
C HIS A 139 -23.18 6.04 7.61
N GLU A 140 -23.96 5.54 6.66
CA GLU A 140 -24.88 4.41 6.89
C GLU A 140 -24.09 3.12 7.18
N GLN A 141 -22.92 2.95 6.54
CA GLN A 141 -22.07 1.77 6.69
C GLN A 141 -20.96 1.99 7.75
N ILE A 142 -20.47 3.23 7.85
CA ILE A 142 -19.48 3.65 8.84
C ILE A 142 -20.05 4.81 9.65
N PRO A 143 -20.68 4.54 10.81
CA PRO A 143 -21.48 5.54 11.54
C PRO A 143 -20.63 6.58 12.30
N GLU A 144 -19.31 6.40 12.36
CA GLU A 144 -18.38 7.31 13.02
C GLU A 144 -17.49 8.04 12.01
N GLU A 145 -17.04 9.24 12.35
CA GLU A 145 -16.06 9.98 11.55
C GLU A 145 -14.65 9.50 11.85
N MET A 146 -13.81 9.41 10.80
CA MET A 146 -12.43 8.96 10.90
C MET A 146 -11.47 10.10 11.21
N ASP A 147 -10.48 9.85 12.04
CA ASP A 147 -9.36 10.75 12.29
C ASP A 147 -8.36 10.70 11.11
N VAL A 148 -8.05 9.50 10.64
CA VAL A 148 -7.06 9.26 9.58
C VAL A 148 -7.58 8.28 8.54
N ALA A 149 -7.37 8.61 7.27
CA ALA A 149 -7.56 7.70 6.16
C ALA A 149 -6.20 7.30 5.56
N VAL A 150 -6.09 6.05 5.12
CA VAL A 150 -4.96 5.59 4.32
C VAL A 150 -5.46 4.94 3.04
N ALA A 151 -4.71 5.05 1.91
CA ALA A 151 -5.14 4.48 0.64
C ALA A 151 -3.97 3.94 -0.20
N ASP A 152 -4.03 2.65 -0.51
CA ASP A 152 -3.16 1.95 -1.47
C ASP A 152 -4.02 1.26 -2.55
N LEU A 153 -4.71 2.07 -3.36
CA LEU A 153 -5.67 1.60 -4.35
C LEU A 153 -5.00 1.24 -5.68
N SER A 154 -5.58 0.30 -6.41
CA SER A 154 -5.15 -0.09 -7.74
C SER A 154 -6.27 0.06 -8.77
N PHE A 155 -5.88 0.37 -10.03
CA PHE A 155 -6.77 0.49 -11.18
C PHE A 155 -7.82 1.61 -11.08
N ILE A 156 -7.55 2.64 -10.28
CA ILE A 156 -8.43 3.81 -10.11
C ILE A 156 -7.59 5.05 -9.85
N SER A 157 -8.03 6.20 -10.36
CA SER A 157 -7.46 7.51 -10.00
C SER A 157 -7.96 7.95 -8.63
N LEU A 158 -7.06 8.57 -7.85
CA LEU A 158 -7.39 9.16 -6.55
C LEU A 158 -8.47 10.24 -6.65
N ARG A 159 -8.54 10.96 -7.77
CA ARG A 159 -9.59 11.97 -8.02
C ARG A 159 -11.00 11.42 -7.82
N LEU A 160 -11.21 10.13 -8.10
CA LEU A 160 -12.52 9.50 -8.00
C LEU A 160 -12.90 9.07 -6.58
N ILE A 161 -11.94 9.08 -5.66
CA ILE A 161 -12.17 8.58 -4.28
C ILE A 161 -12.00 9.65 -3.21
N LEU A 162 -11.22 10.70 -3.47
CA LEU A 162 -10.91 11.72 -2.45
C LEU A 162 -12.17 12.33 -1.86
N GLY A 163 -13.18 12.67 -2.68
CA GLY A 163 -14.44 13.24 -2.19
C GLY A 163 -15.20 12.29 -1.26
N ALA A 164 -15.27 10.99 -1.61
CA ALA A 164 -15.93 9.98 -0.80
C ALA A 164 -15.18 9.74 0.52
N VAL A 165 -13.85 9.64 0.47
CA VAL A 165 -13.03 9.49 1.68
C VAL A 165 -13.13 10.75 2.55
N GLY A 166 -13.09 11.94 1.94
CA GLY A 166 -13.25 13.21 2.64
C GLY A 166 -14.57 13.33 3.38
N ALA A 167 -15.65 12.75 2.85
CA ALA A 167 -16.95 12.74 3.54
C ALA A 167 -16.93 11.90 4.83
N LEU A 168 -16.08 10.90 4.93
CA LEU A 168 -15.92 10.04 6.10
C LEU A 168 -14.94 10.59 7.15
N LEU A 169 -14.11 11.57 6.79
CA LEU A 169 -13.14 12.16 7.69
C LEU A 169 -13.76 13.27 8.55
N LYS A 170 -13.29 13.40 9.78
CA LYS A 170 -13.54 14.56 10.62
C LYS A 170 -13.12 15.87 9.94
N PRO A 171 -13.64 17.03 10.34
CA PRO A 171 -13.01 18.31 10.02
C PRO A 171 -11.52 18.26 10.37
N GLU A 172 -10.65 18.75 9.47
CA GLU A 172 -9.19 18.65 9.62
C GLU A 172 -8.60 17.22 9.70
N GLY A 173 -9.39 16.19 9.45
CA GLY A 173 -8.91 14.80 9.35
C GLY A 173 -7.82 14.66 8.27
N GLU A 174 -6.93 13.71 8.47
CA GLU A 174 -5.73 13.54 7.66
C GLU A 174 -5.81 12.30 6.77
N MET A 175 -5.07 12.32 5.67
CA MET A 175 -5.00 11.17 4.78
C MET A 175 -3.59 10.95 4.27
N VAL A 176 -3.15 9.68 4.26
CA VAL A 176 -2.00 9.22 3.49
C VAL A 176 -2.49 8.43 2.29
N CYS A 177 -2.06 8.80 1.09
CA CYS A 177 -2.40 8.03 -0.10
C CYS A 177 -1.19 7.80 -1.01
N LEU A 178 -1.26 6.72 -1.80
CA LEU A 178 -0.28 6.45 -2.83
C LEU A 178 -0.71 7.05 -4.16
N VAL A 179 0.06 8.02 -4.64
CA VAL A 179 -0.06 8.53 -6.01
C VAL A 179 0.69 7.57 -6.92
N LYS A 180 -0.03 6.90 -7.80
CA LYS A 180 0.50 5.85 -8.67
C LYS A 180 0.48 6.31 -10.13
N PRO A 181 1.63 6.65 -10.72
CA PRO A 181 1.68 7.16 -12.11
C PRO A 181 0.96 6.26 -13.10
N GLN A 182 1.00 4.94 -12.94
CA GLN A 182 0.36 3.98 -13.83
C GLN A 182 -1.18 4.06 -13.83
N PHE A 183 -1.80 4.67 -12.82
CA PHE A 183 -3.25 4.83 -12.71
C PHE A 183 -3.72 6.29 -12.88
N GLU A 184 -2.77 7.24 -12.90
CA GLU A 184 -3.05 8.67 -13.03
C GLU A 184 -2.67 9.23 -14.40
N ALA A 185 -1.65 8.70 -15.08
CA ALA A 185 -1.07 9.30 -16.29
C ALA A 185 -1.92 9.18 -17.57
N GLY A 186 -2.98 8.36 -17.54
CA GLY A 186 -3.71 8.00 -18.76
C GLY A 186 -3.04 6.85 -19.55
N LYS A 187 -3.85 6.12 -20.32
CA LYS A 187 -3.42 4.86 -20.96
C LYS A 187 -2.26 5.03 -21.95
N ASP A 188 -2.21 6.15 -22.63
CA ASP A 188 -1.22 6.41 -23.69
C ASP A 188 0.21 6.57 -23.15
N LYS A 189 0.36 6.92 -21.88
CA LYS A 189 1.64 7.12 -21.20
C LYS A 189 2.11 5.89 -20.41
N VAL A 190 1.30 4.83 -20.39
CA VAL A 190 1.61 3.58 -19.68
C VAL A 190 2.21 2.56 -20.64
N GLY A 191 3.42 2.08 -20.36
CA GLY A 191 4.11 1.09 -21.18
C GLY A 191 3.39 -0.28 -21.23
N LYS A 192 3.80 -1.12 -22.18
CA LYS A 192 3.17 -2.44 -22.47
C LYS A 192 3.02 -3.39 -21.28
N LYS A 193 3.83 -3.20 -20.21
CA LYS A 193 3.78 -4.00 -18.97
C LYS A 193 3.07 -3.28 -17.84
N GLY A 194 2.31 -2.21 -18.11
CA GLY A 194 1.66 -1.42 -17.05
C GLY A 194 2.64 -0.57 -16.23
N VAL A 195 3.83 -0.26 -16.76
CA VAL A 195 4.87 0.49 -16.03
C VAL A 195 5.13 1.83 -16.70
N VAL A 196 5.07 2.90 -15.91
CA VAL A 196 5.51 4.24 -16.27
C VAL A 196 6.97 4.39 -15.86
N ARG A 197 7.85 4.66 -16.85
CA ARG A 197 9.30 4.79 -16.62
C ARG A 197 9.83 6.19 -16.84
N ASP A 198 9.11 7.00 -17.61
CA ASP A 198 9.54 8.35 -17.96
C ASP A 198 9.41 9.30 -16.75
N PRO A 199 10.52 9.86 -16.24
CA PRO A 199 10.47 10.83 -15.15
C PRO A 199 9.59 12.04 -15.43
N ALA A 200 9.50 12.47 -16.70
CA ALA A 200 8.64 13.59 -17.06
C ALA A 200 7.16 13.29 -16.83
N VAL A 201 6.74 12.04 -17.10
CA VAL A 201 5.36 11.60 -16.84
C VAL A 201 5.09 11.52 -15.33
N HIS A 202 6.07 11.09 -14.52
CA HIS A 202 5.94 11.11 -13.06
C HIS A 202 5.75 12.53 -12.54
N ALA A 203 6.56 13.48 -13.03
CA ALA A 203 6.45 14.89 -12.64
C ALA A 203 5.10 15.50 -13.04
N GLU A 204 4.62 15.20 -14.24
CA GLU A 204 3.31 15.64 -14.72
C GLU A 204 2.19 15.09 -13.81
N VAL A 205 2.21 13.82 -13.47
CA VAL A 205 1.22 13.19 -12.58
C VAL A 205 1.20 13.85 -11.21
N LEU A 206 2.36 14.13 -10.62
CA LEU A 206 2.44 14.78 -9.32
C LEU A 206 1.92 16.21 -9.36
N ARG A 207 2.24 17.00 -10.41
CA ARG A 207 1.70 18.35 -10.59
C ARG A 207 0.17 18.33 -10.79
N GLU A 208 -0.33 17.37 -11.57
CA GLU A 208 -1.78 17.21 -11.75
C GLU A 208 -2.47 16.81 -10.43
N PHE A 209 -1.85 15.94 -9.63
CA PHE A 209 -2.32 15.60 -8.29
C PHE A 209 -2.39 16.83 -7.38
N LEU A 210 -1.34 17.65 -7.34
CA LEU A 210 -1.31 18.90 -6.56
C LEU A 210 -2.42 19.88 -7.00
N ARG A 211 -2.79 19.87 -8.27
CA ARG A 211 -3.85 20.73 -8.81
C ARG A 211 -5.24 20.26 -8.39
N TYR A 212 -5.53 18.93 -8.48
CA TYR A 212 -6.90 18.48 -8.25
C TYR A 212 -7.20 18.11 -6.79
N ALA A 213 -6.22 17.82 -5.96
CA ALA A 213 -6.48 17.48 -4.56
C ALA A 213 -7.23 18.59 -3.81
N PRO A 214 -6.88 19.90 -3.98
CA PRO A 214 -7.67 21.00 -3.43
C PRO A 214 -9.10 21.07 -3.96
N GLU A 215 -9.33 20.78 -5.24
CA GLU A 215 -10.66 20.70 -5.82
C GLU A 215 -11.55 19.64 -5.16
N CYS A 216 -10.89 18.59 -4.59
CA CYS A 216 -11.55 17.53 -3.85
C CYS A 216 -11.66 17.81 -2.33
N GLY A 217 -11.30 19.02 -1.87
CA GLY A 217 -11.41 19.43 -0.49
C GLY A 217 -10.20 19.10 0.40
N PHE A 218 -9.04 18.79 -0.19
CA PHE A 218 -7.83 18.45 0.56
C PHE A 218 -6.66 19.37 0.23
N GLY A 219 -6.04 19.96 1.26
CA GLY A 219 -4.72 20.56 1.12
C GLY A 219 -3.62 19.49 1.14
N VAL A 220 -2.72 19.54 0.15
CA VAL A 220 -1.52 18.69 0.15
C VAL A 220 -0.51 19.27 1.14
N ARG A 221 -0.10 18.47 2.12
CA ARG A 221 0.78 18.87 3.22
C ARG A 221 2.19 18.29 3.09
N GLY A 222 2.38 17.27 2.27
CA GLY A 222 3.68 16.67 2.01
C GLY A 222 3.65 15.65 0.89
N LEU A 223 4.80 15.49 0.23
CA LEU A 223 5.05 14.48 -0.78
C LEU A 223 6.39 13.80 -0.50
N ASP A 224 6.44 12.49 -0.72
CA ASP A 224 7.67 11.69 -0.73
C ASP A 224 7.47 10.51 -1.70
N PHE A 225 8.44 9.64 -1.87
CA PHE A 225 8.31 8.43 -2.67
C PHE A 225 8.29 7.17 -1.79
N SER A 226 7.61 6.13 -2.27
CA SER A 226 7.55 4.83 -1.61
C SER A 226 8.94 4.19 -1.47
N PRO A 227 9.27 3.56 -0.34
CA PRO A 227 10.55 2.86 -0.17
C PRO A 227 10.67 1.60 -1.02
N ILE A 228 9.54 1.11 -1.54
CA ILE A 228 9.49 -0.08 -2.38
C ILE A 228 8.71 0.20 -3.66
N ARG A 229 9.04 -0.53 -4.73
CA ARG A 229 8.27 -0.51 -5.98
C ARG A 229 6.97 -1.31 -5.85
N GLY A 230 5.97 -0.93 -6.64
CA GLY A 230 4.79 -1.74 -6.89
C GLY A 230 5.13 -3.11 -7.50
N PRO A 231 4.16 -4.04 -7.55
CA PRO A 231 4.39 -5.42 -8.00
C PRO A 231 4.99 -5.54 -9.40
N GLU A 232 4.59 -4.66 -10.33
CA GLU A 232 5.07 -4.63 -11.72
C GLU A 232 6.35 -3.79 -11.89
N GLY A 233 6.87 -3.18 -10.80
CA GLY A 233 8.07 -2.40 -10.79
C GLY A 233 7.88 -0.89 -10.92
N ASN A 234 6.63 -0.40 -10.81
CA ASN A 234 6.34 1.04 -10.79
C ASN A 234 6.91 1.72 -9.54
N ILE A 235 7.45 2.91 -9.72
CA ILE A 235 7.72 3.85 -8.63
C ILE A 235 6.38 4.49 -8.24
N GLU A 236 6.09 4.55 -6.94
CA GLU A 236 4.87 5.10 -6.38
C GLU A 236 5.23 6.21 -5.39
N TYR A 237 4.35 7.20 -5.21
CA TYR A 237 4.61 8.34 -4.35
C TYR A 237 3.66 8.37 -3.17
N LEU A 238 4.17 8.83 -2.04
CA LEU A 238 3.42 9.06 -0.80
C LEU A 238 2.93 10.50 -0.77
N ALA A 239 1.66 10.70 -0.52
CA ALA A 239 1.10 12.02 -0.30
C ALA A 239 0.42 12.10 1.07
N TRP A 240 0.70 13.18 1.80
CA TRP A 240 -0.01 13.56 3.00
C TRP A 240 -0.97 14.70 2.70
N LEU A 241 -2.23 14.48 3.02
CA LEU A 241 -3.34 15.38 2.78
C LEU A 241 -4.01 15.76 4.10
N LYS A 242 -4.56 16.97 4.18
CA LYS A 242 -5.40 17.40 5.30
C LYS A 242 -6.70 18.01 4.77
N LYS A 243 -7.84 17.50 5.25
CA LYS A 243 -9.17 17.96 4.83
C LYS A 243 -9.36 19.43 5.23
N GLY A 244 -9.82 20.23 4.28
CA GLY A 244 -10.14 21.65 4.49
C GLY A 244 -8.93 22.57 4.71
N ALA A 245 -7.70 22.05 4.69
CA ALA A 245 -6.50 22.87 4.82
C ALA A 245 -6.06 23.46 3.47
N GLU A 246 -5.24 24.51 3.52
CA GLU A 246 -4.50 24.98 2.35
C GLU A 246 -3.33 24.03 2.05
N SER A 247 -2.99 23.92 0.76
CA SER A 247 -1.78 23.19 0.35
C SER A 247 -0.52 23.95 0.77
N ILE A 248 0.57 23.21 1.02
CA ILE A 248 1.90 23.83 1.11
C ILE A 248 2.30 24.43 -0.26
N PRO A 249 3.26 25.36 -0.31
CA PRO A 249 3.87 25.77 -1.57
C PRO A 249 4.32 24.54 -2.36
N GLU A 250 4.24 24.61 -3.68
CA GLU A 250 4.62 23.49 -4.55
C GLU A 250 6.06 23.06 -4.24
N PRO A 251 6.28 21.78 -3.82
CA PRO A 251 7.63 21.27 -3.58
C PRO A 251 8.38 21.12 -4.91
N ASP A 252 9.70 20.97 -4.83
CA ASP A 252 10.50 20.66 -6.01
C ASP A 252 10.19 19.24 -6.52
N ILE A 253 9.20 19.18 -7.42
CA ILE A 253 8.73 17.93 -8.01
C ILE A 253 9.82 17.23 -8.83
N ASP A 254 10.64 17.99 -9.53
CA ASP A 254 11.68 17.41 -10.38
C ASP A 254 12.80 16.79 -9.51
N ALA A 255 13.16 17.43 -8.41
CA ALA A 255 14.09 16.86 -7.42
C ALA A 255 13.50 15.60 -6.75
N LEU A 256 12.22 15.61 -6.38
CA LEU A 256 11.55 14.43 -5.80
C LEU A 256 11.55 13.25 -6.77
N VAL A 257 11.21 13.49 -8.04
CA VAL A 257 11.21 12.45 -9.08
C VAL A 257 12.63 11.93 -9.31
N ALA A 258 13.63 12.82 -9.44
CA ALA A 258 15.02 12.42 -9.60
C ALA A 258 15.50 11.54 -8.43
N ALA A 259 15.19 11.92 -7.19
CA ALA A 259 15.53 11.14 -5.99
C ALA A 259 14.88 9.77 -6.00
N SER A 260 13.60 9.67 -6.38
CA SER A 260 12.87 8.41 -6.46
C SER A 260 13.48 7.46 -7.49
N HIS A 261 13.84 7.97 -8.67
CA HIS A 261 14.49 7.17 -9.72
C HIS A 261 15.90 6.74 -9.31
N ALA A 262 16.67 7.61 -8.65
CA ALA A 262 18.01 7.26 -8.15
C ALA A 262 17.96 6.18 -7.06
N ALA A 263 16.99 6.28 -6.12
CA ALA A 263 16.81 5.30 -5.06
C ALA A 263 16.43 3.92 -5.62
N HIS A 264 15.58 3.89 -6.62
CA HIS A 264 15.10 2.65 -7.23
C HIS A 264 15.93 2.17 -8.44
N GLY A 265 16.82 2.98 -9.00
CA GLY A 265 17.67 2.61 -10.14
C GLY A 265 18.72 1.56 -9.80
N LYS A 266 19.17 1.51 -8.55
CA LYS A 266 20.21 0.58 -8.08
C LYS A 266 19.76 -0.87 -7.92
N ASP A 267 18.45 -1.13 -7.90
CA ASP A 267 17.90 -2.50 -7.77
C ASP A 267 17.77 -3.25 -9.10
N SER A 268 18.12 -2.62 -10.23
CA SER A 268 18.01 -3.21 -11.57
C SER A 268 19.25 -4.03 -11.98
N GLU A 269 20.31 -4.04 -11.16
CA GLU A 269 21.62 -4.69 -11.46
C GLU A 269 21.95 -5.88 -10.54
N LYS A 270 20.96 -6.44 -9.83
CA LYS A 270 21.19 -7.64 -9.00
C LYS A 270 20.26 -8.77 -9.35
#